data_dfab439261b54ba1af1e8749398c3bbe
#
_entry.id   dfab439261b54ba1af1e8749398c3bbe
#
_cell.length_a   1.000
_cell.length_b   1.000
_cell.length_c   1.000
_cell.angle_alpha   90.00
_cell.angle_beta   90.00
_cell.angle_gamma   90.00
#
_symmetry.space_group_name_H-M   'P 1'
#
loop_
_entity.id
_entity.type
_entity.pdbx_description
1 polymer ?
#
loop_
_entity_poly.entity_id
_entity_poly.type
_entity_poly.pdbx_seq_one_letter_code
_entity_poly.pdbx_strand_id
1 'polypeptide(L)'
;TSYGTGELIKTALDRGCRDITIAIGGSATNDGGMGAMRALGIRFLDENGEELSGCGNDLARVADIDIRGLHGAVKDAKFTIMCDVNNPLTGPDGATYTFGMQKGGTPKILDELEQGMIHYAALIREKMGIDVDQIPGSGAAGGLGAAFSVFLKAEMKSGIETVLDLIHFDELLEGVDLVITGEGRIDWQSAFGKVPSGIGNRCRKKGIPAIAIVGGMGDKAEMIFDHGIDSIITTINGAMGLDEALERAEELYAGAAERAFRMIKAGMKLQDRS
;
A
#
# COMPACT_ATOMS: atom_id res chain seq x y z
N THR A 1 14.24 11.65 8.61
CA THR A 1 13.00 12.11 9.23
C THR A 1 11.86 12.20 8.23
N SER A 2 10.66 11.90 8.67
CA SER A 2 9.41 12.03 7.90
C SER A 2 8.81 13.45 7.94
N TYR A 3 9.53 14.44 8.49
CA TYR A 3 9.03 15.80 8.73
C TYR A 3 8.43 16.45 7.46
N GLY A 4 9.11 16.35 6.31
CA GLY A 4 8.61 16.90 5.03
C GLY A 4 7.28 16.31 4.58
N THR A 5 7.01 15.02 4.88
CA THR A 5 5.69 14.43 4.63
C THR A 5 4.61 15.13 5.46
N GLY A 6 4.90 15.44 6.71
CA GLY A 6 4.01 16.21 7.57
C GLY A 6 3.78 17.64 7.08
N GLU A 7 4.81 18.31 6.53
CA GLU A 7 4.67 19.64 5.93
C GLU A 7 3.75 19.63 4.71
N LEU A 8 3.81 18.58 3.87
CA LEU A 8 2.90 18.42 2.74
C LEU A 8 1.45 18.25 3.21
N ILE A 9 1.21 17.41 4.23
CA ILE A 9 -0.11 17.22 4.82
C ILE A 9 -0.61 18.54 5.42
N LYS A 10 0.24 19.23 6.19
CA LYS A 10 -0.09 20.54 6.76
C LYS A 10 -0.48 21.54 5.69
N THR A 11 0.28 21.60 4.60
CA THR A 11 0.00 22.51 3.47
C THR A 11 -1.35 22.18 2.82
N ALA A 12 -1.70 20.91 2.66
CA ALA A 12 -3.00 20.49 2.14
C ALA A 12 -4.14 20.93 3.08
N LEU A 13 -3.99 20.72 4.39
CA LEU A 13 -4.95 21.17 5.40
C LEU A 13 -5.13 22.69 5.41
N ASP A 14 -4.03 23.45 5.34
CA ASP A 14 -4.03 24.93 5.28
C ASP A 14 -4.74 25.44 4.02
N ARG A 15 -4.67 24.70 2.92
CA ARG A 15 -5.40 24.99 1.65
C ARG A 15 -6.85 24.53 1.66
N GLY A 16 -7.33 23.99 2.75
CA GLY A 16 -8.72 23.58 2.93
C GLY A 16 -9.05 22.16 2.48
N CYS A 17 -8.06 21.33 2.10
CA CYS A 17 -8.30 19.90 1.83
C CYS A 17 -8.80 19.19 3.09
N ARG A 18 -9.80 18.32 2.95
CA ARG A 18 -10.41 17.56 4.05
C ARG A 18 -10.57 16.08 3.76
N ASP A 19 -10.31 15.65 2.55
CA ASP A 19 -10.15 14.23 2.17
C ASP A 19 -8.75 14.07 1.58
N ILE A 20 -7.87 13.40 2.33
CA ILE A 20 -6.43 13.32 2.04
C ILE A 20 -6.02 11.87 1.97
N THR A 21 -5.63 11.44 0.78
CA THR A 21 -5.05 10.11 0.56
C THR A 21 -3.53 10.21 0.51
N ILE A 22 -2.85 9.35 1.27
CA ILE A 22 -1.40 9.36 1.42
C ILE A 22 -0.83 8.01 0.95
N ALA A 23 -0.06 8.04 -0.13
CA ALA A 23 0.71 6.88 -0.58
C ALA A 23 2.06 6.86 0.17
N ILE A 24 2.33 5.80 0.92
CA ILE A 24 3.51 5.68 1.79
C ILE A 24 4.59 4.74 1.26
N GLY A 25 4.48 4.31 0.00
CA GLY A 25 5.50 3.51 -0.68
C GLY A 25 6.79 4.27 -0.93
N GLY A 26 7.91 3.53 -1.10
CA GLY A 26 9.21 4.11 -1.43
C GLY A 26 9.85 4.96 -0.32
N SER A 27 9.51 4.72 0.94
CA SER A 27 10.02 5.50 2.08
C SER A 27 11.50 5.25 2.35
N ALA A 28 12.20 6.29 2.84
CA ALA A 28 13.61 6.24 3.25
C ALA A 28 13.79 6.55 4.75
N THR A 29 12.72 6.56 5.54
CA THR A 29 12.72 6.92 6.95
C THR A 29 12.40 5.72 7.86
N ASN A 30 12.87 5.79 9.11
CA ASN A 30 12.55 4.85 10.18
C ASN A 30 12.49 5.62 11.50
N ASP A 31 11.53 6.54 11.61
CA ASP A 31 11.37 7.47 12.72
C ASP A 31 10.03 7.32 13.46
N GLY A 32 9.31 6.20 13.24
CA GLY A 32 8.00 5.98 13.85
C GLY A 32 6.95 7.00 13.42
N GLY A 33 7.22 7.80 12.37
CA GLY A 33 6.37 8.90 11.93
C GLY A 33 6.43 10.14 12.82
N MET A 34 7.33 10.18 13.82
CA MET A 34 7.46 11.33 14.73
C MET A 34 7.71 12.64 13.97
N GLY A 35 8.57 12.61 12.94
CA GLY A 35 8.85 13.79 12.13
C GLY A 35 7.59 14.37 11.50
N ALA A 36 6.76 13.53 10.88
CA ALA A 36 5.52 13.97 10.25
C ALA A 36 4.53 14.55 11.27
N MET A 37 4.42 13.94 12.43
CA MET A 37 3.54 14.42 13.50
C MET A 37 4.03 15.74 14.11
N ARG A 38 5.35 15.94 14.20
CA ARG A 38 5.92 17.23 14.61
C ARG A 38 5.55 18.37 13.65
N ALA A 39 5.65 18.13 12.35
CA ALA A 39 5.25 19.12 11.35
C ALA A 39 3.76 19.49 11.46
N LEU A 40 2.94 18.57 11.97
CA LEU A 40 1.52 18.80 12.25
C LEU A 40 1.26 19.38 13.65
N GLY A 41 2.31 19.63 14.46
CA GLY A 41 2.21 20.34 15.73
C GLY A 41 2.21 19.44 16.97
N ILE A 42 2.41 18.13 16.85
CA ILE A 42 2.66 17.26 18.02
C ILE A 42 4.08 17.48 18.49
N ARG A 43 4.26 17.52 19.82
CA ARG A 43 5.58 17.64 20.44
C ARG A 43 5.96 16.32 21.10
N PHE A 44 7.16 15.85 20.80
CA PHE A 44 7.77 14.68 21.43
C PHE A 44 8.85 15.20 22.39
N LEU A 45 8.71 14.89 23.66
CA LEU A 45 9.54 15.45 24.72
C LEU A 45 10.42 14.37 25.34
N ASP A 46 11.64 14.70 25.70
CA ASP A 46 12.51 13.84 26.49
C ASP A 46 12.18 13.92 28.00
N GLU A 47 12.94 13.20 28.84
CA GLU A 47 12.78 13.16 30.30
C GLU A 47 12.94 14.54 30.97
N ASN A 48 13.62 15.48 30.34
CA ASN A 48 13.80 16.84 30.84
C ASN A 48 12.72 17.81 30.35
N GLY A 49 11.79 17.33 29.51
CA GLY A 49 10.75 18.14 28.87
C GLY A 49 11.26 18.92 27.65
N GLU A 50 12.48 18.62 27.15
CA GLU A 50 13.02 19.25 25.96
C GLU A 50 12.46 18.59 24.69
N GLU A 51 12.16 19.42 23.68
CA GLU A 51 11.57 18.93 22.43
C GLU A 51 12.58 18.21 21.55
N LEU A 52 12.26 16.98 21.16
CA LEU A 52 13.07 16.14 20.30
C LEU A 52 12.91 16.50 18.81
N SER A 53 13.91 16.19 18.00
CA SER A 53 13.91 16.50 16.56
C SER A 53 12.93 15.66 15.73
N GLY A 54 12.51 14.50 16.27
CA GLY A 54 11.60 13.55 15.61
C GLY A 54 12.28 12.78 14.48
N CYS A 55 13.54 12.42 14.68
CA CYS A 55 14.25 11.48 13.80
C CYS A 55 14.39 10.10 14.49
N GLY A 56 14.85 9.09 13.74
CA GLY A 56 14.95 7.72 14.26
C GLY A 56 15.78 7.61 15.55
N ASN A 57 16.84 8.41 15.71
CA ASN A 57 17.66 8.41 16.93
C ASN A 57 16.92 8.93 18.18
N ASP A 58 15.82 9.61 18.01
CA ASP A 58 15.04 10.15 19.14
C ASP A 58 14.04 9.14 19.70
N LEU A 59 13.75 8.05 18.97
CA LEU A 59 12.78 7.03 19.39
C LEU A 59 13.04 6.47 20.79
N ALA A 60 14.29 6.22 21.13
CA ALA A 60 14.68 5.69 22.44
C ALA A 60 14.66 6.74 23.57
N ARG A 61 14.54 8.02 23.22
CA ARG A 61 14.63 9.15 24.17
C ARG A 61 13.29 9.79 24.48
N VAL A 62 12.24 9.48 23.68
CA VAL A 62 10.92 10.09 23.88
C VAL A 62 10.29 9.62 25.19
N ALA A 63 9.96 10.56 26.08
CA ALA A 63 9.36 10.30 27.38
C ALA A 63 7.90 10.78 27.46
N ASP A 64 7.52 11.76 26.64
CA ASP A 64 6.13 12.24 26.60
C ASP A 64 5.71 12.68 25.20
N ILE A 65 4.40 12.62 24.94
CA ILE A 65 3.77 12.98 23.66
C ILE A 65 2.69 14.01 23.92
N ASP A 66 2.95 15.27 23.54
CA ASP A 66 2.00 16.36 23.68
C ASP A 66 1.25 16.61 22.38
N ILE A 67 0.00 16.16 22.31
CA ILE A 67 -0.87 16.28 21.13
C ILE A 67 -1.67 17.59 21.08
N ARG A 68 -1.58 18.46 22.07
CA ARG A 68 -2.41 19.67 22.18
C ARG A 68 -2.18 20.64 21.03
N GLY A 69 -1.00 20.62 20.43
CA GLY A 69 -0.62 21.45 19.29
C GLY A 69 -1.02 20.87 17.93
N LEU A 70 -1.63 19.68 17.89
CA LEU A 70 -2.01 19.05 16.61
C LEU A 70 -2.90 19.99 15.79
N HIS A 71 -2.59 20.12 14.51
CA HIS A 71 -3.26 21.02 13.57
C HIS A 71 -4.79 20.87 13.64
N GLY A 72 -5.48 21.97 13.93
CA GLY A 72 -6.93 21.96 14.25
C GLY A 72 -7.83 21.37 13.18
N ALA A 73 -7.43 21.45 11.90
CA ALA A 73 -8.21 20.88 10.78
C ALA A 73 -8.13 19.34 10.70
N VAL A 74 -7.23 18.69 11.45
CA VAL A 74 -7.13 17.21 11.46
C VAL A 74 -8.42 16.56 11.92
N LYS A 75 -9.10 17.16 12.91
CA LYS A 75 -10.37 16.65 13.46
C LYS A 75 -11.52 16.61 12.43
N ASP A 76 -11.47 17.48 11.42
CA ASP A 76 -12.51 17.64 10.41
C ASP A 76 -12.09 17.03 9.05
N ALA A 77 -10.92 16.37 8.99
CA ALA A 77 -10.38 15.77 7.79
C ALA A 77 -10.42 14.24 7.87
N LYS A 78 -10.66 13.62 6.72
CA LYS A 78 -10.54 12.19 6.52
C LYS A 78 -9.17 11.87 5.94
N PHE A 79 -8.51 10.88 6.50
CA PHE A 79 -7.22 10.41 6.01
C PHE A 79 -7.30 8.95 5.59
N THR A 80 -6.76 8.66 4.42
CA THR A 80 -6.61 7.30 3.89
C THR A 80 -5.14 7.04 3.60
N ILE A 81 -4.62 5.90 4.06
CA ILE A 81 -3.25 5.46 3.79
C ILE A 81 -3.32 4.35 2.75
N MET A 82 -2.62 4.52 1.63
CA MET A 82 -2.41 3.45 0.65
C MET A 82 -1.24 2.60 1.13
N CYS A 83 -1.54 1.37 1.57
CA CYS A 83 -0.57 0.45 2.14
C CYS A 83 -0.87 -0.99 1.70
N ASP A 84 0.10 -1.64 1.04
CA ASP A 84 -0.02 -3.02 0.55
C ASP A 84 0.77 -4.03 1.41
N VAL A 85 1.28 -3.59 2.57
CA VAL A 85 1.99 -4.45 3.53
C VAL A 85 1.27 -4.49 4.87
N ASN A 86 1.37 -5.63 5.57
CA ASN A 86 0.71 -5.85 6.86
C ASN A 86 1.70 -5.92 8.03
N ASN A 87 2.96 -5.57 7.81
CA ASN A 87 4.00 -5.64 8.82
C ASN A 87 3.63 -4.83 10.07
N PRO A 88 3.82 -5.39 11.28
CA PRO A 88 3.66 -4.65 12.53
C PRO A 88 4.75 -3.57 12.67
N LEU A 89 4.62 -2.71 13.67
CA LEU A 89 5.60 -1.67 13.92
C LEU A 89 6.93 -2.25 14.42
N THR A 90 6.86 -3.22 15.33
CA THR A 90 8.01 -3.80 16.03
C THR A 90 8.14 -5.31 15.80
N GLY A 91 9.26 -5.87 16.22
CA GLY A 91 9.55 -7.30 16.16
C GLY A 91 10.27 -7.76 14.88
N PRO A 92 10.48 -9.07 14.72
CA PRO A 92 11.27 -9.62 13.60
C PRO A 92 10.73 -9.24 12.22
N ASP A 93 9.40 -9.15 12.09
CA ASP A 93 8.70 -8.77 10.87
C ASP A 93 8.30 -7.28 10.88
N GLY A 94 8.80 -6.50 11.84
CA GLY A 94 8.50 -5.10 12.04
C GLY A 94 9.16 -4.15 11.03
N ALA A 95 8.85 -2.86 11.17
CA ALA A 95 9.34 -1.80 10.30
C ALA A 95 10.86 -1.80 10.13
N THR A 96 11.58 -1.94 11.24
CA THR A 96 13.03 -1.78 11.30
C THR A 96 13.75 -2.92 10.62
N TYR A 97 13.47 -4.16 11.01
CA TYR A 97 14.19 -5.31 10.47
C TYR A 97 13.78 -5.64 9.03
N THR A 98 12.50 -5.51 8.68
CA THR A 98 12.04 -5.80 7.32
C THR A 98 12.55 -4.80 6.30
N PHE A 99 12.55 -3.51 6.62
CA PHE A 99 12.79 -2.46 5.63
C PHE A 99 14.04 -1.62 5.88
N GLY A 100 14.67 -1.73 7.05
CA GLY A 100 15.75 -0.85 7.46
C GLY A 100 17.06 -1.05 6.68
N MET A 101 17.39 -2.29 6.28
CA MET A 101 18.59 -2.58 5.50
C MET A 101 18.58 -1.83 4.15
N GLN A 102 17.48 -1.87 3.42
CA GLN A 102 17.36 -1.17 2.13
C GLN A 102 17.36 0.35 2.26
N LYS A 103 17.17 0.87 3.49
CA LYS A 103 17.26 2.30 3.83
C LYS A 103 18.67 2.71 4.31
N GLY A 104 19.63 1.80 4.21
CA GLY A 104 21.03 2.05 4.56
C GLY A 104 21.40 1.71 6.02
N GLY A 105 20.53 1.04 6.77
CA GLY A 105 20.80 0.56 8.12
C GLY A 105 21.83 -0.57 8.12
N THR A 106 22.80 -0.51 9.04
CA THR A 106 23.65 -1.68 9.37
C THR A 106 22.99 -2.50 10.47
N PRO A 107 23.35 -3.79 10.67
CA PRO A 107 22.75 -4.61 11.72
C PRO A 107 22.74 -3.94 13.09
N LYS A 108 23.86 -3.31 13.49
CA LYS A 108 23.95 -2.59 14.77
C LYS A 108 22.98 -1.40 14.85
N ILE A 109 22.88 -0.62 13.78
CA ILE A 109 21.94 0.53 13.71
C ILE A 109 20.50 0.03 13.78
N LEU A 110 20.19 -1.10 13.13
CA LEU A 110 18.85 -1.67 13.17
C LEU A 110 18.48 -2.14 14.57
N ASP A 111 19.40 -2.77 15.30
CA ASP A 111 19.15 -3.17 16.69
C ASP A 111 18.88 -1.96 17.60
N GLU A 112 19.65 -0.88 17.45
CA GLU A 112 19.44 0.37 18.18
C GLU A 112 18.09 1.03 17.84
N LEU A 113 17.73 1.10 16.56
CA LEU A 113 16.46 1.65 16.09
C LEU A 113 15.27 0.81 16.54
N GLU A 114 15.39 -0.52 16.52
CA GLU A 114 14.35 -1.43 16.98
C GLU A 114 14.05 -1.24 18.47
N GLN A 115 15.09 -1.14 19.32
CA GLN A 115 14.88 -0.87 20.73
C GLN A 115 14.17 0.46 20.95
N GLY A 116 14.52 1.49 20.16
CA GLY A 116 13.81 2.77 20.17
C GLY A 116 12.36 2.65 19.70
N MET A 117 12.11 1.84 18.67
CA MET A 117 10.76 1.63 18.15
C MET A 117 9.87 0.90 19.15
N ILE A 118 10.41 -0.12 19.84
CA ILE A 118 9.72 -0.84 20.92
C ILE A 118 9.37 0.13 22.07
N HIS A 119 10.32 0.97 22.47
CA HIS A 119 10.08 1.98 23.49
C HIS A 119 8.96 2.95 23.09
N TYR A 120 9.01 3.45 21.86
CA TYR A 120 8.01 4.38 21.32
C TYR A 120 6.62 3.73 21.20
N ALA A 121 6.55 2.47 20.75
CA ALA A 121 5.28 1.71 20.70
C ALA A 121 4.67 1.55 22.12
N ALA A 122 5.50 1.24 23.11
CA ALA A 122 5.06 1.13 24.51
C ALA A 122 4.54 2.47 25.04
N LEU A 123 5.19 3.58 24.72
CA LEU A 123 4.76 4.92 25.12
C LEU A 123 3.43 5.30 24.44
N ILE A 124 3.24 5.01 23.16
CA ILE A 124 1.95 5.20 22.48
C ILE A 124 0.84 4.41 23.19
N ARG A 125 1.12 3.16 23.53
CA ARG A 125 0.15 2.32 24.27
C ARG A 125 -0.21 2.90 25.62
N GLU A 126 0.78 3.39 26.37
CA GLU A 126 0.55 4.03 27.68
C GLU A 126 -0.28 5.33 27.56
N LYS A 127 0.10 6.22 26.64
CA LYS A 127 -0.50 7.56 26.52
C LYS A 127 -1.82 7.58 25.77
N MET A 128 -1.97 6.74 24.73
CA MET A 128 -3.11 6.74 23.81
C MET A 128 -4.04 5.53 24.01
N GLY A 129 -3.62 4.51 24.78
CA GLY A 129 -4.38 3.28 24.97
C GLY A 129 -4.45 2.39 23.72
N ILE A 130 -3.59 2.60 22.73
CA ILE A 130 -3.60 1.90 21.44
C ILE A 130 -2.36 1.02 21.33
N ASP A 131 -2.56 -0.28 21.09
CA ASP A 131 -1.50 -1.22 20.77
C ASP A 131 -1.25 -1.17 19.26
N VAL A 132 -0.21 -0.46 18.85
CA VAL A 132 0.11 -0.22 17.44
C VAL A 132 0.54 -1.49 16.68
N ASP A 133 1.08 -2.49 17.38
CA ASP A 133 1.48 -3.75 16.76
C ASP A 133 0.28 -4.63 16.37
N GLN A 134 -0.91 -4.34 16.89
CA GLN A 134 -2.16 -4.99 16.48
C GLN A 134 -2.79 -4.33 15.24
N ILE A 135 -2.23 -3.23 14.74
CA ILE A 135 -2.71 -2.55 13.54
C ILE A 135 -1.93 -3.09 12.34
N PRO A 136 -2.57 -3.85 11.42
CA PRO A 136 -1.92 -4.31 10.19
C PRO A 136 -1.36 -3.13 9.40
N GLY A 137 -0.08 -3.22 8.99
CA GLY A 137 0.57 -2.14 8.24
C GLY A 137 1.12 -0.99 9.11
N SER A 138 1.07 -1.08 10.44
CA SER A 138 1.65 -0.07 11.33
C SER A 138 3.14 0.16 11.08
N GLY A 139 3.88 -0.89 10.70
CA GLY A 139 5.31 -0.81 10.35
C GLY A 139 5.59 -0.21 8.96
N ALA A 140 4.58 -0.03 8.14
CA ALA A 140 4.77 0.51 6.81
C ALA A 140 5.46 1.89 6.86
N ALA A 141 6.36 2.10 5.91
CA ALA A 141 7.12 3.35 5.77
C ALA A 141 7.89 3.77 7.06
N GLY A 142 8.45 2.78 7.79
CA GLY A 142 9.24 3.07 8.98
C GLY A 142 8.44 3.63 10.15
N GLY A 143 7.17 3.22 10.25
CA GLY A 143 6.25 3.61 11.32
C GLY A 143 5.31 4.77 10.98
N LEU A 144 5.35 5.31 9.74
CA LEU A 144 4.32 6.27 9.30
C LEU A 144 2.91 5.67 9.38
N GLY A 145 2.76 4.37 9.06
CA GLY A 145 1.51 3.65 9.22
C GLY A 145 0.94 3.74 10.62
N ALA A 146 1.76 3.48 11.65
CA ALA A 146 1.36 3.61 13.06
C ALA A 146 0.98 5.04 13.40
N ALA A 147 1.86 6.02 13.07
CA ALA A 147 1.63 7.42 13.43
C ALA A 147 0.33 7.98 12.82
N PHE A 148 0.08 7.71 11.54
CA PHE A 148 -1.12 8.21 10.87
C PHE A 148 -2.38 7.52 11.40
N SER A 149 -2.33 6.23 11.70
CA SER A 149 -3.47 5.51 12.30
C SER A 149 -3.81 6.04 13.68
N VAL A 150 -2.80 6.30 14.52
CA VAL A 150 -3.01 6.77 15.91
C VAL A 150 -3.41 8.24 15.95
N PHE A 151 -2.62 9.12 15.36
CA PHE A 151 -2.77 10.56 15.55
C PHE A 151 -3.72 11.23 14.54
N LEU A 152 -3.84 10.69 13.34
CA LEU A 152 -4.75 11.21 12.32
C LEU A 152 -6.02 10.36 12.18
N LYS A 153 -6.12 9.22 12.89
CA LYS A 153 -7.20 8.22 12.77
C LYS A 153 -7.37 7.77 11.31
N ALA A 154 -6.27 7.68 10.59
CA ALA A 154 -6.29 7.33 9.19
C ALA A 154 -6.71 5.88 8.97
N GLU A 155 -7.51 5.64 7.93
CA GLU A 155 -7.91 4.31 7.47
C GLU A 155 -6.84 3.75 6.54
N MET A 156 -6.36 2.53 6.82
CA MET A 156 -5.49 1.82 5.89
C MET A 156 -6.31 1.11 4.82
N LYS A 157 -5.94 1.32 3.55
CA LYS A 157 -6.52 0.63 2.41
C LYS A 157 -5.41 0.15 1.48
N SER A 158 -5.67 -0.95 0.77
CA SER A 158 -4.75 -1.36 -0.29
C SER A 158 -4.68 -0.30 -1.40
N GLY A 159 -3.55 -0.22 -2.08
CA GLY A 159 -3.34 0.74 -3.15
C GLY A 159 -4.38 0.60 -4.25
N ILE A 160 -4.65 -0.63 -4.68
CA ILE A 160 -5.62 -0.88 -5.74
C ILE A 160 -7.05 -0.48 -5.35
N GLU A 161 -7.51 -0.85 -4.16
CA GLU A 161 -8.86 -0.48 -3.71
C GLU A 161 -9.03 1.04 -3.64
N THR A 162 -7.99 1.73 -3.16
CA THR A 162 -8.01 3.19 -3.09
C THR A 162 -8.07 3.82 -4.49
N VAL A 163 -7.31 3.31 -5.45
CA VAL A 163 -7.35 3.81 -6.83
C VAL A 163 -8.71 3.54 -7.47
N LEU A 164 -9.25 2.34 -7.30
CA LEU A 164 -10.57 1.98 -7.85
C LEU A 164 -11.69 2.86 -7.27
N ASP A 165 -11.63 3.18 -5.97
CA ASP A 165 -12.57 4.11 -5.34
C ASP A 165 -12.42 5.54 -5.93
N LEU A 166 -11.18 6.04 -6.07
CA LEU A 166 -10.90 7.38 -6.60
C LEU A 166 -11.39 7.59 -8.03
N ILE A 167 -11.29 6.57 -8.87
CA ILE A 167 -11.76 6.65 -10.28
C ILE A 167 -13.23 6.27 -10.43
N HIS A 168 -13.94 6.01 -9.33
CA HIS A 168 -15.34 5.55 -9.35
C HIS A 168 -15.52 4.31 -10.23
N PHE A 169 -14.61 3.31 -10.08
CA PHE A 169 -14.55 2.15 -10.96
C PHE A 169 -15.88 1.38 -11.03
N ASP A 170 -16.61 1.28 -9.93
CA ASP A 170 -17.91 0.59 -9.90
C ASP A 170 -18.96 1.27 -10.81
N GLU A 171 -18.87 2.59 -11.00
CA GLU A 171 -19.71 3.34 -11.95
C GLU A 171 -19.25 3.11 -13.41
N LEU A 172 -17.94 3.01 -13.62
CA LEU A 172 -17.37 2.72 -14.95
C LEU A 172 -17.73 1.31 -15.44
N LEU A 173 -18.12 0.40 -14.55
CA LEU A 173 -18.57 -0.96 -14.91
C LEU A 173 -20.00 -1.00 -15.45
N GLU A 174 -20.76 0.09 -15.42
CA GLU A 174 -22.13 0.11 -15.93
C GLU A 174 -22.16 -0.04 -17.46
N GLY A 175 -22.87 -1.08 -17.94
CA GLY A 175 -22.96 -1.41 -19.37
C GLY A 175 -21.71 -2.03 -19.97
N VAL A 176 -20.78 -2.50 -19.14
CA VAL A 176 -19.57 -3.22 -19.59
C VAL A 176 -19.85 -4.71 -19.65
N ASP A 177 -19.52 -5.34 -20.78
CA ASP A 177 -19.68 -6.78 -21.02
C ASP A 177 -18.44 -7.60 -20.62
N LEU A 178 -17.27 -6.98 -20.60
CA LEU A 178 -15.99 -7.64 -20.33
C LEU A 178 -14.97 -6.62 -19.81
N VAL A 179 -14.20 -6.99 -18.79
CA VAL A 179 -13.04 -6.22 -18.33
C VAL A 179 -11.77 -6.97 -18.70
N ILE A 180 -10.78 -6.23 -19.21
CA ILE A 180 -9.44 -6.75 -19.47
C ILE A 180 -8.48 -6.00 -18.55
N THR A 181 -7.77 -6.75 -17.72
CA THR A 181 -6.68 -6.23 -16.87
C THR A 181 -5.34 -6.82 -17.26
N GLY A 182 -4.27 -6.34 -16.68
CA GLY A 182 -2.93 -6.86 -16.96
C GLY A 182 -1.92 -6.61 -15.85
N GLU A 183 -0.88 -7.41 -15.86
CA GLU A 183 0.27 -7.28 -14.97
C GLU A 183 1.49 -7.89 -15.67
N GLY A 184 2.71 -7.52 -15.25
CA GLY A 184 3.92 -8.13 -15.80
C GLY A 184 3.99 -9.65 -15.53
N ARG A 185 3.61 -10.08 -14.31
CA ARG A 185 3.57 -11.48 -13.93
C ARG A 185 2.49 -11.72 -12.88
N ILE A 186 1.64 -12.73 -13.10
CA ILE A 186 0.72 -13.24 -12.07
C ILE A 186 1.34 -14.45 -11.39
N ASP A 187 1.32 -14.42 -10.05
CA ASP A 187 1.67 -15.52 -9.14
C ASP A 187 0.74 -15.50 -7.91
N TRP A 188 1.02 -16.32 -6.91
CA TRP A 188 0.22 -16.38 -5.68
C TRP A 188 0.06 -15.02 -4.98
N GLN A 189 1.04 -14.12 -5.08
CA GLN A 189 0.95 -12.78 -4.47
C GLN A 189 -0.09 -11.89 -5.16
N SER A 190 -0.35 -12.14 -6.45
CA SER A 190 -1.32 -11.36 -7.22
C SER A 190 -2.76 -11.55 -6.73
N ALA A 191 -3.05 -12.64 -6.01
CA ALA A 191 -4.32 -12.88 -5.34
C ALA A 191 -4.53 -11.98 -4.10
N PHE A 192 -3.46 -11.39 -3.55
CA PHE A 192 -3.52 -10.63 -2.29
C PHE A 192 -3.34 -9.13 -2.52
N GLY A 193 -4.41 -8.43 -2.93
CA GLY A 193 -4.48 -6.97 -2.93
C GLY A 193 -3.72 -6.27 -4.06
N LYS A 194 -3.32 -6.98 -5.12
CA LYS A 194 -2.74 -6.37 -6.33
C LYS A 194 -3.82 -6.04 -7.37
N VAL A 195 -3.41 -5.36 -8.45
CA VAL A 195 -4.32 -4.84 -9.49
C VAL A 195 -5.29 -5.89 -10.03
N PRO A 196 -4.86 -7.09 -10.45
CA PRO A 196 -5.80 -8.08 -11.00
C PRO A 196 -6.86 -8.54 -9.99
N SER A 197 -6.47 -8.79 -8.72
CA SER A 197 -7.42 -9.21 -7.69
C SER A 197 -8.41 -8.13 -7.30
N GLY A 198 -7.98 -6.87 -7.22
CA GLY A 198 -8.86 -5.74 -6.93
C GLY A 198 -9.91 -5.58 -8.02
N ILE A 199 -9.49 -5.53 -9.29
CA ILE A 199 -10.37 -5.42 -10.45
C ILE A 199 -11.31 -6.63 -10.53
N GLY A 200 -10.79 -7.85 -10.44
CA GLY A 200 -11.58 -9.08 -10.53
C GLY A 200 -12.66 -9.15 -9.44
N ASN A 201 -12.33 -8.80 -8.19
CA ASN A 201 -13.31 -8.78 -7.10
C ASN A 201 -14.44 -7.78 -7.35
N ARG A 202 -14.17 -6.60 -7.93
CA ARG A 202 -15.19 -5.60 -8.29
C ARG A 202 -16.07 -6.11 -9.44
N CYS A 203 -15.46 -6.68 -10.48
CA CYS A 203 -16.16 -7.28 -11.63
C CYS A 203 -17.08 -8.42 -11.18
N ARG A 204 -16.59 -9.35 -10.35
CA ARG A 204 -17.37 -10.46 -9.83
C ARG A 204 -18.62 -10.01 -9.05
N LYS A 205 -18.52 -8.95 -8.25
CA LYS A 205 -19.67 -8.38 -7.52
C LYS A 205 -20.76 -7.87 -8.45
N LYS A 206 -20.39 -7.43 -9.66
CA LYS A 206 -21.31 -6.93 -10.69
C LYS A 206 -21.72 -8.03 -11.71
N GLY A 207 -21.16 -9.24 -11.60
CA GLY A 207 -21.40 -10.33 -12.57
C GLY A 207 -20.77 -10.09 -13.94
N ILE A 208 -19.73 -9.25 -14.01
CA ILE A 208 -19.03 -8.92 -15.25
C ILE A 208 -17.79 -9.80 -15.36
N PRO A 209 -17.59 -10.55 -16.44
CA PRO A 209 -16.39 -11.34 -16.65
C PRO A 209 -15.13 -10.46 -16.74
N ALA A 210 -14.02 -10.95 -16.17
CA ALA A 210 -12.74 -10.29 -16.22
C ALA A 210 -11.63 -11.25 -16.64
N ILE A 211 -10.80 -10.84 -17.59
CA ILE A 211 -9.64 -11.61 -18.02
C ILE A 211 -8.34 -10.82 -17.81
N ALA A 212 -7.25 -11.52 -17.57
CA ALA A 212 -5.92 -10.91 -17.41
C ALA A 212 -5.02 -11.25 -18.59
N ILE A 213 -4.43 -10.24 -19.24
CA ILE A 213 -3.35 -10.40 -20.23
C ILE A 213 -2.04 -10.03 -19.52
N VAL A 214 -1.13 -10.99 -19.38
CA VAL A 214 0.05 -10.86 -18.52
C VAL A 214 1.33 -11.27 -19.23
N GLY A 215 2.46 -10.72 -18.83
CA GLY A 215 3.77 -11.09 -19.36
C GLY A 215 4.12 -12.56 -19.08
N GLY A 216 3.79 -13.07 -17.91
CA GLY A 216 4.03 -14.46 -17.54
C GLY A 216 3.20 -14.94 -16.36
N MET A 217 3.19 -16.25 -16.14
CA MET A 217 2.58 -16.90 -14.98
C MET A 217 3.68 -17.49 -14.09
N GLY A 218 3.54 -17.33 -12.79
CA GLY A 218 4.37 -17.92 -11.75
C GLY A 218 3.62 -18.99 -10.96
N ASP A 219 4.24 -19.41 -9.86
CA ASP A 219 3.68 -20.45 -9.00
C ASP A 219 2.32 -20.04 -8.46
N LYS A 220 1.36 -20.97 -8.50
CA LYS A 220 -0.01 -20.78 -7.99
C LYS A 220 -0.74 -19.56 -8.56
N ALA A 221 -0.46 -19.21 -9.82
CA ALA A 221 -1.14 -18.12 -10.53
C ALA A 221 -2.66 -18.34 -10.60
N GLU A 222 -3.11 -19.60 -10.58
CA GLU A 222 -4.53 -19.99 -10.61
C GLU A 222 -5.33 -19.48 -9.40
N MET A 223 -4.68 -19.15 -8.28
CA MET A 223 -5.37 -18.58 -7.12
C MET A 223 -6.14 -17.29 -7.46
N ILE A 224 -5.75 -16.58 -8.52
CA ILE A 224 -6.41 -15.36 -8.95
C ILE A 224 -7.85 -15.60 -9.43
N PHE A 225 -8.19 -16.82 -9.85
CA PHE A 225 -9.55 -17.18 -10.27
C PHE A 225 -10.55 -17.07 -9.11
N ASP A 226 -10.13 -17.34 -7.88
CA ASP A 226 -10.93 -17.14 -6.68
C ASP A 226 -11.18 -15.64 -6.38
N HIS A 227 -10.48 -14.75 -7.09
CA HIS A 227 -10.59 -13.30 -6.96
C HIS A 227 -11.27 -12.64 -8.18
N GLY A 228 -12.02 -13.42 -8.97
CA GLY A 228 -12.89 -12.88 -10.02
C GLY A 228 -12.21 -12.61 -11.36
N ILE A 229 -11.03 -13.18 -11.58
CA ILE A 229 -10.44 -13.28 -12.92
C ILE A 229 -10.88 -14.62 -13.52
N ASP A 230 -11.53 -14.59 -14.66
CA ASP A 230 -12.07 -15.79 -15.32
C ASP A 230 -11.05 -16.51 -16.20
N SER A 231 -10.05 -15.79 -16.70
CA SER A 231 -9.00 -16.37 -17.57
C SER A 231 -7.71 -15.56 -17.51
N ILE A 232 -6.58 -16.25 -17.67
CA ILE A 232 -5.25 -15.64 -17.82
C ILE A 232 -4.72 -15.96 -19.22
N ILE A 233 -4.22 -14.96 -19.94
CA ILE A 233 -3.57 -15.11 -21.23
C ILE A 233 -2.17 -14.51 -21.14
N THR A 234 -1.15 -15.33 -21.40
CA THR A 234 0.22 -14.83 -21.42
C THR A 234 0.55 -14.16 -22.74
N THR A 235 1.36 -13.10 -22.71
CA THR A 235 1.86 -12.45 -23.93
C THR A 235 2.85 -13.33 -24.66
N ILE A 236 3.66 -14.11 -23.91
CA ILE A 236 4.64 -15.05 -24.49
C ILE A 236 3.93 -16.12 -25.29
N ASN A 237 4.31 -16.27 -26.57
CA ASN A 237 3.70 -17.18 -27.52
C ASN A 237 4.60 -18.36 -27.92
N GLY A 238 5.78 -18.47 -27.35
CA GLY A 238 6.75 -19.53 -27.54
C GLY A 238 7.87 -19.47 -26.53
N ALA A 239 8.82 -20.41 -26.58
CA ALA A 239 9.98 -20.39 -25.70
C ALA A 239 10.91 -19.22 -26.08
N MET A 240 11.13 -18.29 -25.18
CA MET A 240 12.03 -17.14 -25.36
C MET A 240 12.56 -16.66 -24.02
N GLY A 241 13.70 -15.95 -24.04
CA GLY A 241 14.27 -15.32 -22.85
C GLY A 241 13.49 -14.05 -22.43
N LEU A 242 13.70 -13.60 -21.19
CA LEU A 242 13.05 -12.41 -20.65
C LEU A 242 13.42 -11.15 -21.48
N ASP A 243 14.69 -11.00 -21.82
CA ASP A 243 15.17 -9.83 -22.59
C ASP A 243 14.49 -9.75 -23.95
N GLU A 244 14.39 -10.87 -24.69
CA GLU A 244 13.65 -10.94 -25.95
C GLU A 244 12.17 -10.62 -25.77
N ALA A 245 11.55 -11.13 -24.71
CA ALA A 245 10.15 -10.87 -24.43
C ALA A 245 9.88 -9.39 -24.13
N LEU A 246 10.82 -8.72 -23.43
CA LEU A 246 10.72 -7.28 -23.14
C LEU A 246 10.96 -6.43 -24.39
N GLU A 247 11.93 -6.78 -25.24
CA GLU A 247 12.18 -6.08 -26.51
C GLU A 247 10.98 -6.15 -27.46
N ARG A 248 10.25 -7.27 -27.45
CA ARG A 248 9.08 -7.50 -28.30
C ARG A 248 7.74 -7.32 -27.57
N ALA A 249 7.73 -6.64 -26.43
CA ALA A 249 6.56 -6.58 -25.56
C ALA A 249 5.30 -6.08 -26.26
N GLU A 250 5.39 -5.04 -27.09
CA GLU A 250 4.26 -4.48 -27.84
C GLU A 250 3.68 -5.49 -28.84
N GLU A 251 4.52 -6.13 -29.65
CA GLU A 251 4.12 -7.17 -30.61
C GLU A 251 3.43 -8.34 -29.89
N LEU A 252 4.06 -8.83 -28.84
CA LEU A 252 3.58 -9.98 -28.07
C LEU A 252 2.24 -9.67 -27.37
N TYR A 253 2.09 -8.46 -26.85
CA TYR A 253 0.84 -8.01 -26.22
C TYR A 253 -0.30 -7.91 -27.25
N ALA A 254 -0.05 -7.32 -28.43
CA ALA A 254 -1.02 -7.26 -29.51
C ALA A 254 -1.47 -8.65 -29.95
N GLY A 255 -0.52 -9.59 -30.10
CA GLY A 255 -0.82 -10.98 -30.43
C GLY A 255 -1.61 -11.71 -29.34
N ALA A 256 -1.34 -11.43 -28.07
CA ALA A 256 -2.12 -11.98 -26.96
C ALA A 256 -3.57 -11.45 -26.95
N ALA A 257 -3.75 -10.16 -27.17
CA ALA A 257 -5.06 -9.54 -27.30
C ALA A 257 -5.86 -10.16 -28.46
N GLU A 258 -5.23 -10.32 -29.62
CA GLU A 258 -5.87 -10.98 -30.75
C GLU A 258 -6.31 -12.42 -30.42
N ARG A 259 -5.46 -13.22 -29.77
CA ARG A 259 -5.81 -14.58 -29.33
C ARG A 259 -7.00 -14.57 -28.37
N ALA A 260 -7.01 -13.65 -27.40
CA ALA A 260 -8.13 -13.49 -26.45
C ALA A 260 -9.45 -13.27 -27.18
N PHE A 261 -9.51 -12.29 -28.06
CA PHE A 261 -10.74 -11.99 -28.81
C PHE A 261 -11.15 -13.07 -29.79
N ARG A 262 -10.21 -13.81 -30.40
CA ARG A 262 -10.51 -14.98 -31.21
C ARG A 262 -11.16 -16.10 -30.40
N MET A 263 -10.71 -16.32 -29.15
CA MET A 263 -11.32 -17.31 -28.25
C MET A 263 -12.72 -16.89 -27.82
N ILE A 264 -12.92 -15.62 -27.45
CA ILE A 264 -14.25 -15.08 -27.13
C ILE A 264 -15.20 -15.26 -28.30
N LYS A 265 -14.79 -14.88 -29.51
CA LYS A 265 -15.61 -15.05 -30.74
C LYS A 265 -15.93 -16.51 -31.06
N ALA A 266 -15.02 -17.43 -30.75
CA ALA A 266 -15.29 -18.87 -30.90
C ALA A 266 -16.33 -19.35 -29.86
N GLY A 267 -16.24 -18.87 -28.61
CA GLY A 267 -17.22 -19.18 -27.56
C GLY A 267 -18.63 -18.67 -27.90
N MET A 268 -18.76 -17.45 -28.43
CA MET A 268 -20.05 -16.90 -28.88
C MET A 268 -20.72 -17.78 -29.92
N LYS A 269 -19.95 -18.32 -30.89
CA LYS A 269 -20.49 -19.24 -31.90
C LYS A 269 -20.96 -20.60 -31.34
N LEU A 270 -20.49 -20.99 -30.14
CA LEU A 270 -20.99 -22.21 -29.48
C LEU A 270 -22.37 -21.96 -28.86
N GLN A 271 -22.56 -20.77 -28.28
CA GLN A 271 -23.84 -20.38 -27.69
C GLN A 271 -24.95 -20.26 -28.72
N ASP A 272 -24.67 -19.78 -29.92
CA ASP A 272 -25.65 -19.69 -31.03
C ASP A 272 -26.13 -21.05 -31.56
N ARG A 273 -25.53 -22.16 -31.10
CA ARG A 273 -25.88 -23.53 -31.52
C ARG A 273 -26.66 -24.30 -30.48
N SER A 274 -26.82 -23.73 -29.29
CA SER A 274 -27.63 -24.29 -28.18
C SER A 274 -29.03 -23.67 -28.12
#